data_68a07f1ce80545add5ba9e6270d63bba
#
_entry.id   68a07f1ce80545add5ba9e6270d63bba
#
_cell.length_a   1.000
_cell.length_b   1.000
_cell.length_c   1.000
_cell.angle_alpha   90.00
_cell.angle_beta   90.00
_cell.angle_gamma   90.00
#
_symmetry.space_group_name_H-M   'P 1'
#
loop_
_entity.id
_entity.type
_entity.pdbx_description
1 polymer ?
#
loop_
_entity_poly.entity_id
_entity_poly.type
_entity_poly.pdbx_seq_one_letter_code
_entity_poly.pdbx_strand_id
1 'polypeptide(L)'
;MINVAVILLNDSHASTAIGPIEVFHSAGVLWNTLTGVPPAPRFRLTIASLDGEPVGSPYGLQLIPPVSIRSVKNTDLIVVPSSGLDLDTQFARHAALFPWLRRKAAQGAHIAATCTGAAYLAQAGLLDGHEATTHWAMADDLRRRYPKVNWQPEKFITEDRRMLCSGGVYSSMDLSLYLVEKFCGHEIALQCAKALLINMPRFYQSGYAVLPLSRPHSDDKIRAAEAYMEANYARNVSIEGLARDLGMSSRNFIRRFKTATGRQPGSYLQALRVAIAKEMLEDAARSVQTVSLAVGYDDAAFFRDVFKRCTGMTPGEYRENFAGMRGTRLDSDASLKQSALTGNRR
;
A
#
# COMPACT_ATOMS: atom_id res chain seq x y z
N MET A 1 -19.82 -11.42 18.11
CA MET A 1 -19.57 -11.62 16.66
C MET A 1 -19.72 -10.26 15.98
N ILE A 2 -18.73 -9.85 15.18
CA ILE A 2 -18.65 -8.54 14.54
C ILE A 2 -19.38 -8.59 13.21
N ASN A 3 -20.32 -7.67 12.98
CA ASN A 3 -21.07 -7.60 11.73
C ASN A 3 -20.29 -6.78 10.69
N VAL A 4 -19.90 -7.42 9.59
CA VAL A 4 -19.13 -6.80 8.50
C VAL A 4 -19.98 -6.73 7.24
N ALA A 5 -20.07 -5.56 6.64
CA ALA A 5 -20.63 -5.37 5.31
C ALA A 5 -19.52 -5.17 4.29
N VAL A 6 -19.37 -6.07 3.34
CA VAL A 6 -18.47 -5.93 2.19
C VAL A 6 -19.29 -5.44 1.00
N ILE A 7 -18.91 -4.27 0.48
CA ILE A 7 -19.61 -3.65 -0.64
C ILE A 7 -18.99 -4.15 -1.95
N LEU A 8 -19.85 -4.51 -2.89
CA LEU A 8 -19.45 -4.81 -4.26
C LEU A 8 -19.71 -3.61 -5.16
N LEU A 9 -18.71 -3.21 -5.93
CA LEU A 9 -18.78 -2.09 -6.88
C LEU A 9 -18.41 -2.56 -8.29
N ASN A 10 -19.05 -1.96 -9.29
CA ASN A 10 -18.67 -2.20 -10.68
C ASN A 10 -17.25 -1.71 -10.97
N ASP A 11 -16.59 -2.31 -11.93
CA ASP A 11 -15.21 -2.03 -12.36
C ASP A 11 -14.18 -2.15 -11.23
N SER A 12 -14.51 -2.91 -10.18
CA SER A 12 -13.63 -3.21 -9.06
C SER A 12 -12.65 -4.33 -9.42
N HIS A 13 -11.43 -4.25 -8.89
CA HIS A 13 -10.61 -5.45 -8.77
C HIS A 13 -11.27 -6.39 -7.76
N ALA A 14 -11.84 -7.51 -8.23
CA ALA A 14 -12.64 -8.43 -7.42
C ALA A 14 -11.91 -8.90 -6.14
N SER A 15 -10.58 -9.07 -6.19
CA SER A 15 -9.75 -9.42 -5.03
C SER A 15 -9.84 -8.40 -3.88
N THR A 16 -10.19 -7.14 -4.14
CA THR A 16 -10.35 -6.12 -3.09
C THR A 16 -11.64 -6.27 -2.28
N ALA A 17 -12.56 -7.09 -2.76
CA ALA A 17 -13.77 -7.51 -2.03
C ALA A 17 -13.68 -8.98 -1.58
N ILE A 18 -13.25 -9.89 -2.48
CA ILE A 18 -13.16 -11.32 -2.19
C ILE A 18 -12.12 -11.60 -1.09
N GLY A 19 -10.93 -11.01 -1.18
CA GLY A 19 -9.89 -11.21 -0.16
C GLY A 19 -10.36 -10.88 1.26
N PRO A 20 -10.93 -9.71 1.53
CA PRO A 20 -11.56 -9.40 2.82
C PRO A 20 -12.63 -10.41 3.25
N ILE A 21 -13.50 -10.87 2.32
CA ILE A 21 -14.50 -11.87 2.62
C ILE A 21 -13.85 -13.17 3.12
N GLU A 22 -12.81 -13.65 2.42
CA GLU A 22 -12.10 -14.88 2.78
C GLU A 22 -11.38 -14.75 4.11
N VAL A 23 -10.69 -13.64 4.37
CA VAL A 23 -9.96 -13.39 5.63
C VAL A 23 -10.94 -13.32 6.81
N PHE A 24 -12.03 -12.56 6.71
CA PHE A 24 -12.99 -12.45 7.81
C PHE A 24 -13.75 -13.76 8.04
N HIS A 25 -14.09 -14.49 6.97
CA HIS A 25 -14.72 -15.81 7.08
C HIS A 25 -13.79 -16.81 7.77
N SER A 26 -12.50 -16.75 7.49
CA SER A 26 -11.50 -17.67 8.03
C SER A 26 -11.18 -17.42 9.52
N ALA A 27 -11.46 -16.22 10.04
CA ALA A 27 -11.12 -15.85 11.42
C ALA A 27 -11.88 -16.69 12.46
N GLY A 28 -11.16 -17.55 13.17
CA GLY A 28 -11.69 -18.53 14.13
C GLY A 28 -12.35 -19.75 13.48
N VAL A 29 -12.26 -19.90 12.16
CA VAL A 29 -12.89 -21.01 11.41
C VAL A 29 -11.82 -21.90 10.77
N LEU A 30 -11.05 -21.38 9.79
CA LEU A 30 -10.17 -22.20 8.97
C LEU A 30 -9.05 -22.87 9.78
N TRP A 31 -8.34 -22.12 10.63
CA TRP A 31 -7.32 -22.67 11.50
C TRP A 31 -7.88 -23.76 12.43
N ASN A 32 -9.02 -23.48 13.06
CA ASN A 32 -9.68 -24.43 13.95
C ASN A 32 -10.02 -25.73 13.20
N THR A 33 -10.60 -25.62 12.00
CA THR A 33 -10.93 -26.79 11.16
C THR A 33 -9.67 -27.60 10.80
N LEU A 34 -8.58 -26.93 10.40
CA LEU A 34 -7.32 -27.58 10.04
C LEU A 34 -6.64 -28.28 11.21
N THR A 35 -6.87 -27.81 12.43
CA THR A 35 -6.27 -28.36 13.66
C THR A 35 -7.22 -29.27 14.46
N GLY A 36 -8.41 -29.58 13.92
CA GLY A 36 -9.39 -30.45 14.56
C GLY A 36 -10.15 -29.80 15.74
N VAL A 37 -10.12 -28.49 15.85
CA VAL A 37 -10.85 -27.71 16.86
C VAL A 37 -12.20 -27.26 16.26
N PRO A 38 -13.30 -27.24 17.04
CA PRO A 38 -14.58 -26.75 16.56
C PRO A 38 -14.49 -25.28 16.03
N PRO A 39 -15.09 -24.96 14.88
CA PRO A 39 -15.13 -23.60 14.36
C PRO A 39 -15.79 -22.63 15.36
N ALA A 40 -15.19 -21.46 15.52
CA ALA A 40 -15.66 -20.37 16.37
C ALA A 40 -15.64 -19.04 15.61
N PRO A 41 -16.59 -18.80 14.66
CA PRO A 41 -16.61 -17.62 13.79
C PRO A 41 -16.55 -16.31 14.57
N ARG A 42 -15.69 -15.39 14.16
CA ARG A 42 -15.51 -14.07 14.77
C ARG A 42 -16.34 -12.99 14.09
N PHE A 43 -16.60 -13.16 12.79
CA PHE A 43 -17.31 -12.19 11.97
C PHE A 43 -18.58 -12.77 11.36
N ARG A 44 -19.58 -11.92 11.19
CA ARG A 44 -20.78 -12.19 10.40
C ARG A 44 -20.75 -11.31 9.16
N LEU A 45 -20.64 -11.92 8.00
CA LEU A 45 -20.52 -11.23 6.73
C LEU A 45 -21.86 -10.95 6.10
N THR A 46 -22.02 -9.74 5.57
CA THR A 46 -23.07 -9.34 4.66
C THR A 46 -22.40 -8.79 3.40
N ILE A 47 -22.67 -9.41 2.24
CA ILE A 47 -22.14 -8.98 0.96
C ILE A 47 -23.24 -8.25 0.22
N ALA A 48 -23.02 -7.01 -0.20
CA ALA A 48 -24.06 -6.17 -0.78
C ALA A 48 -23.54 -5.34 -1.97
N SER A 49 -24.36 -5.19 -3.02
CA SER A 49 -24.21 -4.13 -4.01
C SER A 49 -25.16 -2.97 -3.71
N LEU A 50 -25.14 -1.91 -4.50
CA LEU A 50 -25.98 -0.75 -4.28
C LEU A 50 -27.48 -1.07 -4.31
N ASP A 51 -27.88 -1.91 -5.23
CA ASP A 51 -29.27 -2.25 -5.57
C ASP A 51 -29.61 -3.74 -5.38
N GLY A 52 -28.60 -4.59 -5.16
CA GLY A 52 -28.73 -6.05 -5.08
C GLY A 52 -28.44 -6.74 -6.40
N GLU A 53 -28.16 -5.98 -7.47
CA GLU A 53 -27.84 -6.53 -8.78
C GLU A 53 -26.37 -6.97 -8.88
N PRO A 54 -26.05 -7.91 -9.81
CA PRO A 54 -24.68 -8.32 -10.07
C PRO A 54 -23.77 -7.16 -10.48
N VAL A 55 -22.52 -7.20 -10.05
CA VAL A 55 -21.49 -6.23 -10.43
C VAL A 55 -20.39 -6.89 -11.26
N GLY A 56 -19.91 -6.18 -12.28
CA GLY A 56 -18.87 -6.65 -13.20
C GLY A 56 -17.49 -6.09 -12.83
N SER A 57 -16.46 -6.93 -12.98
CA SER A 57 -15.07 -6.52 -12.94
C SER A 57 -14.55 -6.16 -14.34
N PRO A 58 -13.45 -5.40 -14.47
CA PRO A 58 -12.90 -4.98 -15.78
C PRO A 58 -12.38 -6.16 -16.63
N TYR A 59 -12.23 -7.37 -16.04
CA TYR A 59 -11.78 -8.59 -16.73
C TYR A 59 -12.88 -9.63 -16.89
N GLY A 60 -14.16 -9.20 -16.89
CA GLY A 60 -15.31 -10.05 -17.24
C GLY A 60 -15.84 -10.94 -16.11
N LEU A 61 -15.28 -10.89 -14.91
CA LEU A 61 -15.82 -11.60 -13.76
C LEU A 61 -17.06 -10.87 -13.24
N GLN A 62 -18.15 -11.61 -12.97
CA GLN A 62 -19.34 -11.09 -12.32
C GLN A 62 -19.44 -11.59 -10.87
N LEU A 63 -19.76 -10.69 -9.95
CA LEU A 63 -20.05 -11.00 -8.56
C LEU A 63 -21.51 -10.75 -8.28
N ILE A 64 -22.20 -11.77 -7.76
CA ILE A 64 -23.63 -11.71 -7.44
C ILE A 64 -23.79 -11.46 -5.95
N PRO A 65 -24.26 -10.29 -5.50
CA PRO A 65 -24.51 -10.01 -4.10
C PRO A 65 -25.79 -10.69 -3.64
N PRO A 66 -25.85 -11.20 -2.39
CA PRO A 66 -27.11 -11.71 -1.84
C PRO A 66 -28.13 -10.61 -1.51
N VAL A 67 -27.68 -9.37 -1.29
CA VAL A 67 -28.56 -8.26 -0.87
C VAL A 67 -28.09 -6.90 -1.41
N SER A 68 -28.96 -5.89 -1.32
CA SER A 68 -28.59 -4.49 -1.54
C SER A 68 -28.08 -3.81 -0.24
N ILE A 69 -27.36 -2.67 -0.37
CA ILE A 69 -26.95 -1.86 0.78
C ILE A 69 -28.15 -1.37 1.63
N ARG A 70 -29.35 -1.31 1.05
CA ARG A 70 -30.58 -0.92 1.77
C ARG A 70 -30.96 -1.95 2.85
N SER A 71 -30.61 -3.21 2.63
CA SER A 71 -30.87 -4.31 3.57
C SER A 71 -29.85 -4.41 4.69
N VAL A 72 -28.70 -3.72 4.58
CA VAL A 72 -27.65 -3.71 5.62
C VAL A 72 -28.11 -2.82 6.79
N LYS A 73 -28.62 -3.43 7.84
CA LYS A 73 -29.14 -2.72 9.03
C LYS A 73 -28.01 -2.40 10.02
N ASN A 74 -27.63 -3.36 10.81
CA ASN A 74 -26.60 -3.23 11.84
C ASN A 74 -25.25 -3.70 11.28
N THR A 75 -24.24 -2.85 11.30
CA THR A 75 -22.89 -3.20 10.88
C THR A 75 -21.87 -2.45 11.73
N ASP A 76 -20.86 -3.18 12.18
CA ASP A 76 -19.76 -2.66 12.98
C ASP A 76 -18.61 -2.20 12.09
N LEU A 77 -18.48 -2.83 10.91
CA LEU A 77 -17.42 -2.59 9.94
C LEU A 77 -17.99 -2.62 8.52
N ILE A 78 -17.58 -1.67 7.70
CA ILE A 78 -17.88 -1.61 6.26
C ILE A 78 -16.57 -1.69 5.49
N VAL A 79 -16.52 -2.54 4.46
CA VAL A 79 -15.39 -2.63 3.53
C VAL A 79 -15.82 -2.07 2.19
N VAL A 80 -15.12 -1.03 1.75
CA VAL A 80 -15.28 -0.38 0.44
C VAL A 80 -14.11 -0.83 -0.45
N PRO A 81 -14.34 -1.62 -1.50
CA PRO A 81 -13.31 -2.11 -2.38
C PRO A 81 -12.76 -0.98 -3.28
N SER A 82 -11.79 -1.32 -4.12
CA SER A 82 -11.39 -0.44 -5.23
C SER A 82 -12.52 -0.28 -6.24
N SER A 83 -12.38 0.67 -7.15
CA SER A 83 -13.18 0.78 -8.38
C SER A 83 -12.28 1.18 -9.55
N GLY A 84 -12.86 1.40 -10.73
CA GLY A 84 -12.13 1.89 -11.90
C GLY A 84 -11.39 3.21 -11.66
N LEU A 85 -10.40 3.49 -12.49
CA LEU A 85 -9.54 4.68 -12.35
C LEU A 85 -10.23 5.99 -12.79
N ASP A 86 -11.24 5.92 -13.63
CA ASP A 86 -12.08 7.08 -13.97
C ASP A 86 -13.06 7.35 -12.81
N LEU A 87 -12.58 8.08 -11.81
CA LEU A 87 -13.34 8.35 -10.60
C LEU A 87 -14.65 9.10 -10.85
N ASP A 88 -14.70 9.99 -11.84
CA ASP A 88 -15.89 10.81 -12.10
C ASP A 88 -17.04 9.93 -12.62
N THR A 89 -16.76 9.05 -13.58
CA THR A 89 -17.72 8.05 -14.06
C THR A 89 -18.13 7.10 -12.93
N GLN A 90 -17.19 6.63 -12.13
CA GLN A 90 -17.49 5.71 -11.01
C GLN A 90 -18.33 6.38 -9.92
N PHE A 91 -18.06 7.64 -9.59
CA PHE A 91 -18.84 8.38 -8.59
C PHE A 91 -20.26 8.65 -9.06
N ALA A 92 -20.44 8.98 -10.36
CA ALA A 92 -21.78 9.15 -10.93
C ALA A 92 -22.60 7.83 -10.84
N ARG A 93 -21.98 6.71 -11.21
CA ARG A 93 -22.59 5.38 -11.14
C ARG A 93 -22.96 4.98 -9.71
N HIS A 94 -22.09 5.29 -8.75
CA HIS A 94 -22.21 4.86 -7.36
C HIS A 94 -22.70 5.97 -6.41
N ALA A 95 -23.40 7.00 -6.92
CA ALA A 95 -23.79 8.18 -6.14
C ALA A 95 -24.60 7.85 -4.87
N ALA A 96 -25.40 6.79 -4.91
CA ALA A 96 -26.21 6.33 -3.76
C ALA A 96 -25.35 5.83 -2.57
N LEU A 97 -24.06 5.48 -2.80
CA LEU A 97 -23.17 5.02 -1.76
C LEU A 97 -22.80 6.14 -0.78
N PHE A 98 -22.59 7.38 -1.25
CA PHE A 98 -22.10 8.47 -0.41
C PHE A 98 -23.03 8.81 0.77
N PRO A 99 -24.33 9.06 0.58
CA PRO A 99 -25.22 9.31 1.71
C PRO A 99 -25.37 8.10 2.62
N TRP A 100 -25.26 6.87 2.09
CA TRP A 100 -25.29 5.66 2.89
C TRP A 100 -24.05 5.53 3.77
N LEU A 101 -22.83 5.78 3.25
CA LEU A 101 -21.59 5.78 4.03
C LEU A 101 -21.63 6.82 5.14
N ARG A 102 -22.05 8.06 4.84
CA ARG A 102 -22.20 9.11 5.87
C ARG A 102 -23.14 8.69 7.00
N ARG A 103 -24.28 8.12 6.65
CA ARG A 103 -25.25 7.63 7.65
C ARG A 103 -24.64 6.52 8.51
N LYS A 104 -23.93 5.55 7.91
CA LYS A 104 -23.30 4.45 8.63
C LYS A 104 -22.15 4.92 9.53
N ALA A 105 -21.34 5.88 9.06
CA ALA A 105 -20.32 6.52 9.87
C ALA A 105 -20.93 7.23 11.10
N ALA A 106 -22.02 7.98 10.89
CA ALA A 106 -22.75 8.64 11.98
C ALA A 106 -23.35 7.64 12.99
N GLN A 107 -23.69 6.43 12.56
CA GLN A 107 -24.15 5.33 13.41
C GLN A 107 -22.99 4.64 14.17
N GLY A 108 -21.74 5.05 13.92
CA GLY A 108 -20.56 4.56 14.62
C GLY A 108 -19.85 3.37 13.97
N ALA A 109 -20.19 2.99 12.74
CA ALA A 109 -19.48 1.96 12.01
C ALA A 109 -18.03 2.38 11.70
N HIS A 110 -17.09 1.43 11.76
CA HIS A 110 -15.78 1.58 11.15
C HIS A 110 -15.92 1.44 9.63
N ILE A 111 -15.18 2.24 8.89
CA ILE A 111 -15.18 2.14 7.42
C ILE A 111 -13.76 1.93 6.94
N ALA A 112 -13.54 0.80 6.29
CA ALA A 112 -12.28 0.38 5.71
C ALA A 112 -12.35 0.47 4.18
N ALA A 113 -11.37 1.12 3.56
CA ALA A 113 -11.31 1.31 2.11
C ALA A 113 -9.97 0.88 1.55
N THR A 114 -10.00 0.24 0.38
CA THR A 114 -8.79 -0.24 -0.30
C THR A 114 -8.59 0.52 -1.61
N CYS A 115 -7.35 0.98 -1.87
CA CYS A 115 -6.94 1.55 -3.15
C CYS A 115 -7.79 2.79 -3.51
N THR A 116 -8.43 2.80 -4.69
CA THR A 116 -9.38 3.85 -5.10
C THR A 116 -10.64 3.92 -4.22
N GLY A 117 -10.91 2.90 -3.40
CA GLY A 117 -11.97 2.94 -2.40
C GLY A 117 -11.85 4.10 -1.41
N ALA A 118 -10.60 4.53 -1.10
CA ALA A 118 -10.37 5.71 -0.28
C ALA A 118 -10.94 7.01 -0.89
N ALA A 119 -10.99 7.09 -2.23
CA ALA A 119 -11.59 8.23 -2.92
C ALA A 119 -13.12 8.35 -2.66
N TYR A 120 -13.82 7.22 -2.44
CA TYR A 120 -15.23 7.24 -2.06
C TYR A 120 -15.45 7.82 -0.66
N LEU A 121 -14.55 7.52 0.27
CA LEU A 121 -14.60 8.09 1.60
C LEU A 121 -14.32 9.60 1.56
N ALA A 122 -13.34 10.02 0.76
CA ALA A 122 -13.00 11.42 0.55
C ALA A 122 -14.17 12.18 -0.11
N GLN A 123 -14.78 11.62 -1.17
CA GLN A 123 -15.97 12.18 -1.85
C GLN A 123 -17.18 12.25 -0.92
N ALA A 124 -17.29 11.32 0.01
CA ALA A 124 -18.32 11.38 1.05
C ALA A 124 -18.03 12.43 2.14
N GLY A 125 -16.86 13.10 2.13
CA GLY A 125 -16.42 14.04 3.15
C GLY A 125 -16.02 13.38 4.47
N LEU A 126 -15.79 12.07 4.48
CA LEU A 126 -15.46 11.31 5.69
C LEU A 126 -13.97 11.35 6.05
N LEU A 127 -13.12 11.84 5.15
CA LEU A 127 -11.68 11.92 5.35
C LEU A 127 -11.17 13.36 5.57
N ASP A 128 -12.04 14.37 5.54
CA ASP A 128 -11.63 15.76 5.78
C ASP A 128 -10.96 15.92 7.15
N GLY A 129 -9.70 16.37 7.16
CA GLY A 129 -8.88 16.52 8.37
C GLY A 129 -8.29 15.21 8.92
N HIS A 130 -8.48 14.07 8.24
CA HIS A 130 -7.97 12.77 8.65
C HIS A 130 -6.73 12.34 7.87
N GLU A 131 -5.90 11.48 8.48
CA GLU A 131 -4.89 10.72 7.74
C GLU A 131 -5.54 9.63 6.89
N ALA A 132 -5.12 9.53 5.64
CA ALA A 132 -5.57 8.48 4.73
C ALA A 132 -4.46 8.05 3.77
N THR A 133 -4.51 6.80 3.32
CA THR A 133 -3.68 6.31 2.22
C THR A 133 -4.55 5.83 1.06
N THR A 134 -3.93 5.65 -0.07
CA THR A 134 -4.50 5.11 -1.29
C THR A 134 -3.40 4.40 -2.08
N HIS A 135 -3.70 3.87 -3.24
CA HIS A 135 -2.64 3.42 -4.16
C HIS A 135 -1.70 4.59 -4.46
N TRP A 136 -0.39 4.36 -4.33
CA TRP A 136 0.63 5.40 -4.48
C TRP A 136 0.48 6.19 -5.79
N ALA A 137 0.11 5.52 -6.90
CA ALA A 137 -0.08 6.15 -8.20
C ALA A 137 -1.27 7.14 -8.27
N MET A 138 -2.25 7.02 -7.36
CA MET A 138 -3.43 7.90 -7.29
C MET A 138 -3.25 9.07 -6.33
N ALA A 139 -2.17 9.07 -5.53
CA ALA A 139 -2.01 10.00 -4.43
C ALA A 139 -2.01 11.46 -4.86
N ASP A 140 -1.35 11.81 -5.97
CA ASP A 140 -1.25 13.20 -6.42
C ASP A 140 -2.57 13.70 -7.01
N ASP A 141 -3.34 12.85 -7.66
CA ASP A 141 -4.69 13.21 -8.13
C ASP A 141 -5.62 13.44 -6.95
N LEU A 142 -5.62 12.54 -5.97
CA LEU A 142 -6.47 12.67 -4.79
C LEU A 142 -6.07 13.86 -3.89
N ARG A 143 -4.79 14.22 -3.82
CA ARG A 143 -4.36 15.45 -3.14
C ARG A 143 -4.92 16.71 -3.78
N ARG A 144 -4.98 16.75 -5.12
CA ARG A 144 -5.58 17.89 -5.84
C ARG A 144 -7.08 17.96 -5.65
N ARG A 145 -7.78 16.82 -5.71
CA ARG A 145 -9.24 16.73 -5.58
C ARG A 145 -9.71 16.97 -4.15
N TYR A 146 -8.96 16.46 -3.17
CA TYR A 146 -9.33 16.47 -1.74
C TYR A 146 -8.19 17.03 -0.88
N PRO A 147 -7.92 18.36 -0.96
CA PRO A 147 -6.78 18.99 -0.28
C PRO A 147 -6.90 19.03 1.24
N LYS A 148 -8.08 18.77 1.79
CA LYS A 148 -8.30 18.69 3.24
C LYS A 148 -7.89 17.37 3.86
N VAL A 149 -7.63 16.33 3.03
CA VAL A 149 -7.23 15.01 3.50
C VAL A 149 -5.71 14.96 3.62
N ASN A 150 -5.20 14.45 4.73
CA ASN A 150 -3.77 14.25 4.94
C ASN A 150 -3.32 12.92 4.30
N TRP A 151 -3.02 12.95 3.00
CA TRP A 151 -2.64 11.76 2.24
C TRP A 151 -1.22 11.29 2.56
N GLN A 152 -1.09 10.02 2.95
CA GLN A 152 0.14 9.30 3.34
C GLN A 152 0.42 8.13 2.38
N PRO A 153 0.82 8.39 1.12
CA PRO A 153 0.95 7.33 0.10
C PRO A 153 2.13 6.38 0.34
N GLU A 154 3.00 6.66 1.30
CA GLU A 154 4.08 5.78 1.73
C GLU A 154 3.60 4.64 2.64
N LYS A 155 2.48 4.82 3.33
CA LYS A 155 1.91 3.82 4.24
C LYS A 155 1.05 2.81 3.47
N PHE A 156 1.15 1.53 3.82
CA PHE A 156 0.20 0.52 3.35
C PHE A 156 -1.18 0.70 3.99
N ILE A 157 -1.20 1.00 5.28
CA ILE A 157 -2.42 1.16 6.07
C ILE A 157 -2.33 2.47 6.84
N THR A 158 -3.42 3.21 6.84
CA THR A 158 -3.68 4.32 7.76
C THR A 158 -4.94 4.03 8.54
N GLU A 159 -4.93 4.41 9.80
CA GLU A 159 -6.10 4.44 10.64
C GLU A 159 -6.17 5.79 11.34
N ASP A 160 -7.26 6.51 11.16
CA ASP A 160 -7.58 7.71 11.90
C ASP A 160 -9.03 7.61 12.37
N ARG A 161 -9.20 7.54 13.70
CA ARG A 161 -10.48 7.28 14.36
C ARG A 161 -11.11 5.97 13.87
N ARG A 162 -12.20 6.05 13.09
CA ARG A 162 -12.93 4.89 12.55
C ARG A 162 -12.80 4.74 11.04
N MET A 163 -11.94 5.57 10.41
CA MET A 163 -11.64 5.52 9.00
C MET A 163 -10.32 4.78 8.81
N LEU A 164 -10.34 3.72 8.02
CA LEU A 164 -9.17 2.92 7.71
C LEU A 164 -8.98 2.88 6.20
N CYS A 165 -7.77 3.13 5.73
CA CYS A 165 -7.47 3.08 4.31
C CYS A 165 -6.26 2.21 4.05
N SER A 166 -6.23 1.51 2.91
CA SER A 166 -5.05 0.78 2.47
C SER A 166 -4.66 1.10 1.02
N GLY A 167 -3.40 0.82 0.68
CA GLY A 167 -2.77 1.20 -0.57
C GLY A 167 -3.26 0.44 -1.80
N GLY A 168 -2.41 -0.41 -2.40
CA GLY A 168 -2.71 -1.11 -3.65
C GLY A 168 -3.69 -2.27 -3.50
N VAL A 169 -4.02 -2.92 -4.61
CA VAL A 169 -5.07 -3.95 -4.69
C VAL A 169 -4.94 -5.04 -3.61
N TYR A 170 -3.78 -5.67 -3.52
CA TYR A 170 -3.55 -6.77 -2.56
C TYR A 170 -3.29 -6.29 -1.12
N SER A 171 -3.20 -4.99 -0.87
CA SER A 171 -3.21 -4.46 0.49
C SER A 171 -4.56 -4.62 1.19
N SER A 172 -5.61 -5.04 0.46
CA SER A 172 -6.87 -5.47 1.04
C SER A 172 -6.69 -6.62 2.03
N MET A 173 -5.76 -7.55 1.76
CA MET A 173 -5.43 -8.65 2.66
C MET A 173 -4.73 -8.14 3.92
N ASP A 174 -3.76 -7.23 3.77
CA ASP A 174 -3.09 -6.58 4.90
C ASP A 174 -4.09 -5.84 5.80
N LEU A 175 -4.99 -5.05 5.20
CA LEU A 175 -6.04 -4.32 5.92
C LEU A 175 -6.99 -5.28 6.63
N SER A 176 -7.35 -6.38 6.00
CA SER A 176 -8.26 -7.39 6.59
C SER A 176 -7.63 -8.08 7.80
N LEU A 177 -6.36 -8.50 7.71
CA LEU A 177 -5.64 -9.07 8.86
C LEU A 177 -5.44 -8.04 9.97
N TYR A 178 -5.13 -6.79 9.64
CA TYR A 178 -5.06 -5.69 10.60
C TYR A 178 -6.40 -5.55 11.37
N LEU A 179 -7.51 -5.61 10.66
CA LEU A 179 -8.85 -5.54 11.25
C LEU A 179 -9.17 -6.80 12.09
N VAL A 180 -8.74 -7.99 11.66
CA VAL A 180 -8.85 -9.19 12.50
C VAL A 180 -8.07 -9.01 13.79
N GLU A 181 -6.84 -8.52 13.73
CA GLU A 181 -6.01 -8.25 14.91
C GLU A 181 -6.68 -7.22 15.84
N LYS A 182 -7.15 -6.11 15.26
CA LYS A 182 -7.82 -5.03 15.99
C LYS A 182 -9.06 -5.50 16.76
N PHE A 183 -9.89 -6.33 16.14
CA PHE A 183 -11.18 -6.73 16.72
C PHE A 183 -11.13 -8.05 17.47
N CYS A 184 -10.19 -8.94 17.15
CA CYS A 184 -10.15 -10.31 17.69
C CYS A 184 -8.84 -10.66 18.39
N GLY A 185 -7.84 -9.75 18.33
CA GLY A 185 -6.52 -9.94 18.93
C GLY A 185 -5.52 -10.63 18.02
N HIS A 186 -4.24 -10.49 18.38
CA HIS A 186 -3.09 -10.94 17.60
C HIS A 186 -3.11 -12.45 17.31
N GLU A 187 -3.51 -13.27 18.27
CA GLU A 187 -3.54 -14.73 18.12
C GLU A 187 -4.45 -15.16 16.97
N ILE A 188 -5.67 -14.63 16.91
CA ILE A 188 -6.63 -14.96 15.83
C ILE A 188 -6.13 -14.46 14.48
N ALA A 189 -5.51 -13.27 14.42
CA ALA A 189 -4.91 -12.76 13.18
C ALA A 189 -3.76 -13.66 12.71
N LEU A 190 -2.88 -14.10 13.60
CA LEU A 190 -1.76 -14.99 13.30
C LEU A 190 -2.25 -16.37 12.82
N GLN A 191 -3.27 -16.94 13.46
CA GLN A 191 -3.90 -18.18 13.04
C GLN A 191 -4.51 -18.04 11.64
N CYS A 192 -5.19 -16.91 11.37
CA CYS A 192 -5.76 -16.60 10.08
C CYS A 192 -4.68 -16.49 8.98
N ALA A 193 -3.59 -15.76 9.26
CA ALA A 193 -2.46 -15.61 8.34
C ALA A 193 -1.81 -16.96 8.02
N LYS A 194 -1.56 -17.82 9.04
CA LYS A 194 -1.00 -19.16 8.86
C LYS A 194 -1.91 -20.08 8.06
N ALA A 195 -3.21 -20.04 8.32
CA ALA A 195 -4.18 -20.92 7.65
C ALA A 195 -4.36 -20.53 6.17
N LEU A 196 -4.29 -19.24 5.85
CA LEU A 196 -4.41 -18.71 4.50
C LEU A 196 -3.05 -18.63 3.76
N LEU A 197 -1.93 -18.95 4.42
CA LEU A 197 -0.56 -18.85 3.89
C LEU A 197 -0.23 -17.42 3.39
N ILE A 198 -0.68 -16.41 4.12
CA ILE A 198 -0.39 -15.01 3.84
C ILE A 198 0.48 -14.40 4.95
N ASN A 199 1.24 -13.37 4.60
CA ASN A 199 2.08 -12.68 5.59
C ASN A 199 1.24 -11.83 6.54
N MET A 200 1.77 -11.57 7.74
CA MET A 200 1.23 -10.54 8.63
C MET A 200 1.29 -9.16 7.96
N PRO A 201 0.42 -8.21 8.35
CA PRO A 201 0.27 -6.95 7.64
C PRO A 201 1.56 -6.17 7.42
N ARG A 202 1.74 -5.65 6.22
CA ARG A 202 2.83 -4.75 5.84
C ARG A 202 2.41 -3.31 6.17
N PHE A 203 3.37 -2.45 6.54
CA PHE A 203 3.06 -1.09 6.98
C PHE A 203 3.46 0.00 5.97
N TYR A 204 4.37 -0.28 5.04
CA TYR A 204 4.88 0.70 4.08
C TYR A 204 4.81 0.19 2.64
N GLN A 205 4.21 0.98 1.74
CA GLN A 205 4.17 0.69 0.30
C GLN A 205 5.26 1.40 -0.50
N SER A 206 6.08 2.23 0.12
CA SER A 206 7.15 2.96 -0.55
C SER A 206 8.19 2.06 -1.25
N GLY A 207 8.34 0.82 -0.79
CA GLY A 207 9.15 -0.19 -1.49
C GLY A 207 8.62 -0.52 -2.88
N TYR A 208 7.31 -0.56 -3.04
CA TYR A 208 6.62 -0.88 -4.31
C TYR A 208 6.36 0.36 -5.18
N ALA A 209 6.43 1.55 -4.60
CA ALA A 209 6.08 2.78 -5.29
C ALA A 209 7.20 3.26 -6.21
N VAL A 210 6.82 3.70 -7.42
CA VAL A 210 7.63 4.56 -8.27
C VAL A 210 7.05 5.97 -8.11
N LEU A 211 7.40 6.63 -6.99
CA LEU A 211 6.90 7.97 -6.69
C LEU A 211 7.73 9.00 -7.44
N PRO A 212 7.11 10.01 -8.07
CA PRO A 212 7.84 11.14 -8.62
C PRO A 212 8.64 11.81 -7.50
N LEU A 213 9.89 12.12 -7.77
CA LEU A 213 10.77 12.80 -6.81
C LEU A 213 10.32 14.23 -6.56
N SER A 214 9.70 14.85 -7.56
CA SER A 214 9.26 16.23 -7.58
C SER A 214 7.83 16.35 -8.09
N ARG A 215 7.12 17.40 -7.66
CA ARG A 215 5.86 17.82 -8.25
C ARG A 215 6.13 18.59 -9.53
N PRO A 216 5.25 18.56 -10.54
CA PRO A 216 5.36 19.45 -11.68
C PRO A 216 5.39 20.93 -11.24
N HIS A 217 6.42 21.68 -11.65
CA HIS A 217 6.56 23.10 -11.37
C HIS A 217 7.29 23.83 -12.50
N SER A 218 7.15 25.17 -12.54
CA SER A 218 7.73 26.04 -13.55
C SER A 218 8.97 26.83 -13.07
N ASP A 219 9.55 26.46 -11.93
CA ASP A 219 10.71 27.14 -11.38
C ASP A 219 12.01 26.69 -12.05
N ASP A 220 12.51 27.47 -13.01
CA ASP A 220 13.71 27.14 -13.82
C ASP A 220 14.96 26.90 -12.99
N LYS A 221 15.18 27.72 -11.94
CA LYS A 221 16.34 27.54 -11.06
C LYS A 221 16.26 26.25 -10.27
N ILE A 222 15.07 25.87 -9.83
CA ILE A 222 14.88 24.62 -9.12
C ILE A 222 14.98 23.42 -10.07
N ARG A 223 14.46 23.50 -11.30
CA ARG A 223 14.70 22.48 -12.34
C ARG A 223 16.19 22.27 -12.63
N ALA A 224 16.97 23.37 -12.70
CA ALA A 224 18.41 23.27 -12.86
C ALA A 224 19.07 22.57 -11.63
N ALA A 225 18.59 22.84 -10.40
CA ALA A 225 19.08 22.15 -9.21
C ALA A 225 18.74 20.64 -9.22
N GLU A 226 17.55 20.28 -9.64
CA GLU A 226 17.12 18.87 -9.78
C GLU A 226 18.01 18.15 -10.81
N ALA A 227 18.19 18.71 -12.00
CA ALA A 227 19.03 18.16 -13.05
C ALA A 227 20.49 17.99 -12.57
N TYR A 228 21.02 18.96 -11.82
CA TYR A 228 22.35 18.84 -11.23
C TYR A 228 22.45 17.69 -10.21
N MET A 229 21.44 17.56 -9.32
CA MET A 229 21.38 16.47 -8.35
C MET A 229 21.26 15.10 -9.04
N GLU A 230 20.46 15.00 -10.09
CA GLU A 230 20.30 13.78 -10.89
C GLU A 230 21.60 13.36 -11.58
N ALA A 231 22.36 14.33 -12.11
CA ALA A 231 23.64 14.05 -12.76
C ALA A 231 24.77 13.73 -11.74
N ASN A 232 24.63 14.14 -10.48
CA ASN A 232 25.71 14.05 -9.47
C ASN A 232 25.30 13.30 -8.20
N TYR A 233 24.21 12.54 -8.20
CA TYR A 233 23.64 11.89 -7.01
C TYR A 233 24.67 11.04 -6.23
N ALA A 234 25.59 10.38 -6.93
CA ALA A 234 26.61 9.52 -6.31
C ALA A 234 27.72 10.30 -5.60
N ARG A 235 27.81 11.61 -5.83
CA ARG A 235 28.86 12.46 -5.26
C ARG A 235 28.36 13.18 -4.01
N ASN A 236 29.30 13.78 -3.26
CA ASN A 236 28.93 14.67 -2.16
C ASN A 236 28.40 16.00 -2.72
N VAL A 237 27.07 16.16 -2.77
CA VAL A 237 26.41 17.37 -3.24
C VAL A 237 26.27 18.36 -2.10
N SER A 238 27.01 19.47 -2.17
CA SER A 238 26.86 20.58 -1.22
C SER A 238 25.59 21.40 -1.56
N ILE A 239 24.61 21.38 -0.68
CA ILE A 239 23.38 22.17 -0.83
C ILE A 239 23.66 23.67 -0.82
N GLU A 240 24.65 24.10 0.00
CA GLU A 240 25.10 25.50 0.07
C GLU A 240 25.83 25.91 -1.20
N GLY A 241 26.71 25.03 -1.73
CA GLY A 241 27.38 25.23 -3.01
C GLY A 241 26.38 25.41 -4.14
N LEU A 242 25.43 24.47 -4.26
CA LEU A 242 24.40 24.50 -5.30
C LEU A 242 23.53 25.77 -5.21
N ALA A 243 23.17 26.21 -4.01
CA ALA A 243 22.45 27.47 -3.82
C ALA A 243 23.24 28.67 -4.34
N ARG A 244 24.54 28.73 -4.04
CA ARG A 244 25.46 29.80 -4.48
C ARG A 244 25.58 29.82 -6.00
N ASP A 245 25.76 28.66 -6.63
CA ASP A 245 25.90 28.53 -8.09
C ASP A 245 24.63 28.99 -8.84
N LEU A 246 23.48 28.86 -8.21
CA LEU A 246 22.19 29.34 -8.72
C LEU A 246 21.88 30.81 -8.36
N GLY A 247 22.84 31.49 -7.70
CA GLY A 247 22.69 32.90 -7.27
C GLY A 247 21.64 33.08 -6.19
N MET A 248 21.58 32.16 -5.23
CA MET A 248 20.63 32.21 -4.11
C MET A 248 21.37 32.05 -2.76
N SER A 249 20.80 32.65 -1.69
CA SER A 249 21.18 32.27 -0.33
C SER A 249 20.62 30.88 0.00
N SER A 250 21.32 30.12 0.86
CA SER A 250 20.90 28.76 1.26
C SER A 250 19.45 28.74 1.81
N ARG A 251 19.08 29.73 2.61
CA ARG A 251 17.73 29.85 3.17
C ARG A 251 16.66 30.04 2.08
N ASN A 252 16.94 30.90 1.09
CA ASN A 252 16.01 31.14 -0.03
C ASN A 252 15.91 29.89 -0.90
N PHE A 253 17.04 29.25 -1.20
CA PHE A 253 17.09 28.00 -1.98
C PHE A 253 16.26 26.91 -1.31
N ILE A 254 16.49 26.59 -0.02
CA ILE A 254 15.75 25.55 0.70
C ILE A 254 14.24 25.82 0.70
N ARG A 255 13.83 27.06 0.97
CA ARG A 255 12.41 27.44 0.95
C ARG A 255 11.79 27.28 -0.43
N ARG A 256 12.47 27.79 -1.47
CA ARG A 256 12.00 27.78 -2.86
C ARG A 256 11.95 26.34 -3.40
N PHE A 257 12.98 25.55 -3.11
CA PHE A 257 13.04 24.12 -3.48
C PHE A 257 11.89 23.35 -2.84
N LYS A 258 11.65 23.53 -1.54
CA LYS A 258 10.53 22.90 -0.84
C LYS A 258 9.17 23.32 -1.41
N THR A 259 9.01 24.60 -1.77
CA THR A 259 7.77 25.10 -2.37
C THR A 259 7.52 24.46 -3.73
N ALA A 260 8.53 24.37 -4.58
CA ALA A 260 8.44 23.80 -5.93
C ALA A 260 8.26 22.27 -5.90
N THR A 261 9.16 21.55 -5.23
CA THR A 261 9.22 20.07 -5.29
C THR A 261 8.36 19.38 -4.23
N GLY A 262 7.98 20.09 -3.16
CA GLY A 262 7.34 19.52 -1.97
C GLY A 262 8.31 18.90 -0.96
N ARG A 263 9.62 18.86 -1.25
CA ARG A 263 10.67 18.24 -0.43
C ARG A 263 11.80 19.23 -0.11
N GLN A 264 12.48 19.03 1.00
CA GLN A 264 13.76 19.73 1.24
C GLN A 264 14.84 19.14 0.32
N PRO A 265 15.87 19.94 -0.10
CA PRO A 265 16.91 19.49 -1.03
C PRO A 265 17.65 18.21 -0.57
N GLY A 266 18.00 18.12 0.72
CA GLY A 266 18.66 16.92 1.27
C GLY A 266 17.76 15.68 1.24
N SER A 267 16.46 15.84 1.55
CA SER A 267 15.50 14.74 1.48
C SER A 267 15.21 14.32 0.03
N TYR A 268 15.26 15.25 -0.91
CA TYR A 268 15.15 14.97 -2.34
C TYR A 268 16.34 14.11 -2.82
N LEU A 269 17.57 14.51 -2.49
CA LEU A 269 18.77 13.75 -2.84
C LEU A 269 18.77 12.34 -2.24
N GLN A 270 18.31 12.20 -0.98
CA GLN A 270 18.16 10.87 -0.37
C GLN A 270 17.13 10.02 -1.12
N ALA A 271 15.98 10.59 -1.47
CA ALA A 271 14.93 9.88 -2.21
C ALA A 271 15.40 9.47 -3.61
N LEU A 272 16.16 10.33 -4.29
CA LEU A 272 16.78 10.05 -5.59
C LEU A 272 17.77 8.87 -5.49
N ARG A 273 18.68 8.90 -4.52
CA ARG A 273 19.63 7.80 -4.28
C ARG A 273 18.93 6.48 -3.99
N VAL A 274 17.86 6.52 -3.19
CA VAL A 274 17.07 5.33 -2.88
C VAL A 274 16.32 4.81 -4.11
N ALA A 275 15.77 5.69 -4.95
CA ALA A 275 15.12 5.29 -6.20
C ALA A 275 16.09 4.55 -7.13
N ILE A 276 17.30 5.09 -7.33
CA ILE A 276 18.34 4.46 -8.13
C ILE A 276 18.84 3.15 -7.48
N ALA A 277 18.97 3.14 -6.15
CA ALA A 277 19.34 1.91 -5.44
C ALA A 277 18.31 0.79 -5.61
N LYS A 278 17.02 1.10 -5.67
CA LYS A 278 15.95 0.13 -5.95
C LYS A 278 16.16 -0.53 -7.31
N GLU A 279 16.37 0.25 -8.36
CA GLU A 279 16.65 -0.27 -9.71
C GLU A 279 17.91 -1.15 -9.74
N MET A 280 18.98 -0.73 -9.04
CA MET A 280 20.21 -1.52 -8.95
C MET A 280 20.04 -2.82 -8.17
N LEU A 281 19.16 -2.86 -7.15
CA LEU A 281 18.90 -4.03 -6.32
C LEU A 281 18.01 -5.06 -7.02
N GLU A 282 17.27 -4.68 -8.05
CA GLU A 282 16.51 -5.57 -8.92
C GLU A 282 17.43 -6.46 -9.79
N ASP A 283 18.69 -6.06 -9.95
CA ASP A 283 19.77 -6.91 -10.48
C ASP A 283 20.37 -7.77 -9.37
N ALA A 284 20.06 -9.07 -9.35
CA ALA A 284 20.50 -10.02 -8.34
C ALA A 284 22.03 -10.16 -8.23
N ALA A 285 22.79 -9.81 -9.28
CA ALA A 285 24.26 -9.95 -9.32
C ALA A 285 24.97 -8.88 -8.46
N ARG A 286 24.32 -7.78 -8.11
CA ARG A 286 24.92 -6.69 -7.37
C ARG A 286 24.83 -6.89 -5.85
N SER A 287 25.94 -6.79 -5.13
CA SER A 287 25.90 -6.82 -3.66
C SER A 287 25.29 -5.52 -3.09
N VAL A 288 24.68 -5.59 -1.89
CA VAL A 288 24.16 -4.42 -1.20
C VAL A 288 25.27 -3.38 -0.98
N GLN A 289 26.51 -3.83 -0.71
CA GLN A 289 27.67 -2.96 -0.53
C GLN A 289 28.03 -2.24 -1.83
N THR A 290 28.03 -2.95 -2.95
CA THR A 290 28.30 -2.34 -4.27
C THR A 290 27.24 -1.28 -4.60
N VAL A 291 25.98 -1.56 -4.32
CA VAL A 291 24.88 -0.60 -4.53
C VAL A 291 25.04 0.62 -3.62
N SER A 292 25.36 0.42 -2.31
CA SER A 292 25.60 1.50 -1.36
C SER A 292 26.62 2.51 -1.90
N LEU A 293 27.78 2.01 -2.32
CA LEU A 293 28.86 2.83 -2.89
C LEU A 293 28.43 3.54 -4.18
N ALA A 294 27.75 2.81 -5.07
CA ALA A 294 27.29 3.34 -6.36
C ALA A 294 26.28 4.49 -6.23
N VAL A 295 25.51 4.52 -5.15
CA VAL A 295 24.56 5.60 -4.89
C VAL A 295 25.07 6.66 -3.90
N GLY A 296 26.40 6.63 -3.60
CA GLY A 296 27.09 7.69 -2.85
C GLY A 296 26.99 7.56 -1.33
N TYR A 297 26.95 6.33 -0.80
CA TYR A 297 27.09 6.04 0.62
C TYR A 297 28.32 5.16 0.87
N ASP A 298 29.33 5.70 1.55
CA ASP A 298 30.55 4.97 1.93
C ASP A 298 30.28 3.98 3.06
N ASP A 299 29.32 4.28 3.94
CA ASP A 299 28.87 3.41 5.04
C ASP A 299 27.61 2.64 4.65
N ALA A 300 27.78 1.32 4.46
CA ALA A 300 26.68 0.42 4.13
C ALA A 300 25.67 0.23 5.27
N ALA A 301 26.06 0.43 6.54
CA ALA A 301 25.11 0.38 7.66
C ALA A 301 24.18 1.60 7.63
N PHE A 302 24.74 2.78 7.48
CA PHE A 302 23.98 4.01 7.31
C PHE A 302 23.06 3.95 6.07
N PHE A 303 23.55 3.41 4.95
CA PHE A 303 22.73 3.20 3.76
C PHE A 303 21.53 2.29 4.05
N ARG A 304 21.72 1.16 4.77
CA ARG A 304 20.62 0.26 5.14
C ARG A 304 19.54 0.97 5.95
N ASP A 305 19.94 1.82 6.89
CA ASP A 305 19.01 2.58 7.73
C ASP A 305 18.24 3.63 6.91
N VAL A 306 18.91 4.35 6.02
CA VAL A 306 18.28 5.31 5.10
C VAL A 306 17.31 4.59 4.18
N PHE A 307 17.74 3.50 3.56
CA PHE A 307 16.90 2.72 2.64
C PHE A 307 15.66 2.18 3.35
N LYS A 308 15.83 1.56 4.54
CA LYS A 308 14.71 1.04 5.34
C LYS A 308 13.75 2.14 5.76
N ARG A 309 14.25 3.29 6.18
CA ARG A 309 13.40 4.45 6.54
C ARG A 309 12.60 4.97 5.35
N CYS A 310 13.17 4.96 4.14
CA CYS A 310 12.51 5.46 2.93
C CYS A 310 11.55 4.45 2.30
N THR A 311 11.80 3.13 2.43
CA THR A 311 11.07 2.06 1.72
C THR A 311 10.25 1.16 2.64
N GLY A 312 10.52 1.18 3.94
CA GLY A 312 9.96 0.24 4.91
C GLY A 312 10.62 -1.14 4.93
N MET A 313 11.60 -1.39 4.04
CA MET A 313 12.32 -2.67 3.88
C MET A 313 13.82 -2.44 3.93
N THR A 314 14.57 -3.43 4.39
CA THR A 314 16.02 -3.45 4.18
C THR A 314 16.36 -3.65 2.70
N PRO A 315 17.56 -3.24 2.23
CA PRO A 315 17.99 -3.53 0.85
C PRO A 315 18.00 -5.03 0.51
N GLY A 316 18.27 -5.89 1.50
CA GLY A 316 18.22 -7.36 1.34
C GLY A 316 16.80 -7.85 1.09
N GLU A 317 15.86 -7.48 1.96
CA GLU A 317 14.43 -7.79 1.79
C GLU A 317 13.87 -7.25 0.47
N TYR A 318 14.28 -6.03 0.08
CA TYR A 318 13.86 -5.45 -1.20
C TYR A 318 14.34 -6.32 -2.37
N ARG A 319 15.61 -6.71 -2.38
CA ARG A 319 16.16 -7.60 -3.41
C ARG A 319 15.47 -8.96 -3.44
N GLU A 320 15.23 -9.58 -2.29
CA GLU A 320 14.51 -10.85 -2.19
C GLU A 320 13.10 -10.77 -2.80
N ASN A 321 12.44 -9.63 -2.67
CA ASN A 321 11.09 -9.42 -3.17
C ASN A 321 11.02 -9.05 -4.65
N PHE A 322 12.04 -8.36 -5.20
CA PHE A 322 11.96 -7.71 -6.51
C PHE A 322 13.06 -8.13 -7.50
N ALA A 323 14.16 -8.75 -7.07
CA ALA A 323 15.15 -9.27 -8.00
C ALA A 323 14.56 -10.45 -8.79
N GLY A 324 14.92 -10.54 -10.07
CA GLY A 324 14.45 -11.62 -10.94
C GLY A 324 14.77 -13.00 -10.38
N MET A 325 13.93 -13.99 -10.64
CA MET A 325 14.03 -15.39 -10.15
C MET A 325 15.30 -16.14 -10.61
N ARG A 326 16.21 -15.50 -11.34
CA ARG A 326 17.50 -16.07 -11.74
C ARG A 326 18.41 -16.17 -10.51
N GLY A 327 18.42 -17.35 -9.90
CA GLY A 327 19.29 -17.71 -8.77
C GLY A 327 18.60 -18.01 -7.45
N THR A 328 17.29 -18.11 -7.42
CA THR A 328 16.55 -18.46 -6.20
C THR A 328 16.39 -19.97 -6.08
N ARG A 329 16.88 -20.52 -4.98
CA ARG A 329 16.54 -21.74 -4.20
C ARG A 329 15.90 -22.97 -4.88
N LEU A 330 15.44 -22.90 -6.12
CA LEU A 330 14.93 -24.09 -6.84
C LEU A 330 16.06 -25.03 -7.30
N ASP A 331 17.29 -24.50 -7.42
CA ASP A 331 18.46 -25.30 -7.79
C ASP A 331 19.12 -26.01 -6.59
N SER A 332 18.87 -25.56 -5.35
CA SER A 332 19.40 -26.23 -4.15
C SER A 332 18.67 -27.55 -3.81
N ASP A 333 17.42 -27.72 -4.23
CA ASP A 333 16.67 -28.96 -4.02
C ASP A 333 17.05 -30.07 -5.03
N ALA A 334 17.62 -29.72 -6.16
CA ALA A 334 18.15 -30.71 -7.10
C ALA A 334 19.38 -31.43 -6.56
N SER A 335 20.22 -30.74 -5.79
CA SER A 335 21.41 -31.33 -5.15
C SER A 335 21.08 -32.24 -3.97
N LEU A 336 20.00 -31.96 -3.24
CA LEU A 336 19.54 -32.79 -2.13
C LEU A 336 18.85 -34.07 -2.59
N LYS A 337 18.19 -34.06 -3.74
CA LYS A 337 17.62 -35.29 -4.34
C LYS A 337 18.66 -36.21 -4.94
N GLN A 338 19.76 -35.66 -5.42
CA GLN A 338 20.87 -36.47 -5.97
C GLN A 338 21.71 -37.20 -4.89
N SER A 339 21.86 -36.56 -3.69
CA SER A 339 22.55 -37.21 -2.57
C SER A 339 21.70 -38.29 -1.87
N ALA A 340 20.36 -38.18 -1.91
CA ALA A 340 19.46 -39.19 -1.37
C ALA A 340 19.36 -40.47 -2.25
N LEU A 341 19.62 -40.34 -3.54
CA LEU A 341 19.61 -41.50 -4.49
C LEU A 341 20.93 -42.28 -4.54
N THR A 342 22.03 -41.70 -4.06
CA THR A 342 23.35 -42.35 -4.02
C THR A 342 23.71 -42.99 -2.68
N GLY A 343 22.91 -42.75 -1.61
CA GLY A 343 23.15 -43.24 -0.24
C GLY A 343 22.60 -44.63 0.10
N ASN A 344 21.93 -45.31 -0.83
CA ASN A 344 21.30 -46.62 -0.54
C ASN A 344 21.88 -47.77 -1.38
N ARG A 345 23.22 -47.86 -1.48
CA ARG A 345 23.94 -49.06 -1.93
C ARG A 345 25.19 -49.25 -1.08
N ARG A 346 25.00 -49.81 0.10
CA ARG A 346 25.98 -50.68 0.76
C ARG A 346 25.25 -51.60 1.74
#